data_b49b5d6271cdf45e582d06b5b49bfbc1
#
_entry.id   b49b5d6271cdf45e582d06b5b49bfbc1
#
_cell.length_a   1.000
_cell.length_b   1.000
_cell.length_c   1.000
_cell.angle_alpha   90.00
_cell.angle_beta   90.00
_cell.angle_gamma   90.00
#
_symmetry.space_group_name_H-M   'P 1'
#
loop_
_entity.id
_entity.type
_entity.pdbx_description
1 polymer ?
#
loop_
_entity_poly.entity_id
_entity_poly.type
_entity_poly.pdbx_seq_one_letter_code
_entity_poly.pdbx_strand_id
1 'polypeptide(L)'
;MKRLISLLAVALFGVALVGCSDNEETTPPDPEPVDVYGWHMTKWEVGGDDTNFPKEVYIVFDEEKNFEMYQDVSSNGFVKMTGTYTFDETSKKLTGKYSDDENWAYDYTVSGVDWLFGQFNQETGEMSGVGETMVMTAADDSTYKLTFVYGIIPDEVINSVMVRSAEGVRIL
;
A
#
# COMPACT_ATOMS: atom_id res chain seq x y z
N MET A 1 -31.74 10.21 13.26
CA MET A 1 -32.00 9.04 14.12
C MET A 1 -32.53 7.93 13.27
N LYS A 2 -31.70 6.95 12.87
CA LYS A 2 -32.09 5.56 12.54
C LYS A 2 -30.79 4.81 12.31
N ARG A 3 -30.39 4.05 13.31
CA ARG A 3 -29.25 3.14 13.28
C ARG A 3 -29.66 1.94 12.43
N LEU A 4 -28.95 1.65 11.33
CA LEU A 4 -29.05 0.35 10.65
C LEU A 4 -27.94 -0.56 11.20
N ILE A 5 -28.40 -1.54 11.96
CA ILE A 5 -27.56 -2.65 12.45
C ILE A 5 -27.49 -3.64 11.28
N SER A 6 -26.28 -3.83 10.73
CA SER A 6 -26.05 -4.85 9.72
C SER A 6 -25.86 -6.18 10.43
N LEU A 7 -26.82 -7.09 10.23
CA LEU A 7 -26.84 -8.46 10.77
C LEU A 7 -25.88 -9.33 9.95
N LEU A 8 -24.86 -9.82 10.62
CA LEU A 8 -23.97 -10.87 10.11
C LEU A 8 -24.76 -12.19 10.06
N ALA A 9 -25.09 -12.66 8.88
CA ALA A 9 -25.74 -13.98 8.70
C ALA A 9 -24.66 -15.07 8.69
N VAL A 10 -24.47 -15.73 9.82
CA VAL A 10 -23.69 -16.96 9.92
C VAL A 10 -24.57 -18.11 9.37
N ALA A 11 -24.26 -18.60 8.19
CA ALA A 11 -24.86 -19.80 7.64
C ALA A 11 -24.18 -21.03 8.23
N LEU A 12 -24.86 -21.67 9.20
CA LEU A 12 -24.52 -22.98 9.70
C LEU A 12 -24.95 -24.02 8.66
N PHE A 13 -24.02 -24.57 7.90
CA PHE A 13 -24.25 -25.76 7.10
C PHE A 13 -24.14 -27.02 7.97
N GLY A 14 -25.25 -27.67 8.13
CA GLY A 14 -25.38 -28.95 8.83
C GLY A 14 -24.65 -30.07 8.09
N VAL A 15 -23.81 -30.80 8.84
CA VAL A 15 -23.12 -32.00 8.39
C VAL A 15 -24.10 -33.16 8.32
N ALA A 16 -24.36 -33.69 7.12
CA ALA A 16 -24.96 -35.01 6.93
C ALA A 16 -23.83 -36.04 6.84
N LEU A 17 -23.66 -36.82 7.88
CA LEU A 17 -22.77 -37.99 7.89
C LEU A 17 -23.48 -39.14 7.14
N VAL A 18 -22.95 -39.51 5.98
CA VAL A 18 -23.16 -40.86 5.40
C VAL A 18 -21.77 -41.35 4.96
N GLY A 19 -21.42 -42.48 5.50
CA GLY A 19 -20.10 -43.02 5.57
C GLY A 19 -19.54 -43.72 4.32
N CYS A 20 -18.35 -44.18 4.54
CA CYS A 20 -17.52 -45.20 3.91
C CYS A 20 -16.51 -44.76 2.83
N SER A 21 -15.25 -44.82 3.28
CA SER A 21 -14.10 -45.41 2.57
C SER A 21 -13.53 -44.67 1.36
N ASP A 22 -12.58 -43.89 1.60
CA ASP A 22 -11.21 -43.84 1.13
C ASP A 22 -10.64 -42.48 1.55
N ASN A 23 -9.58 -42.50 2.36
CA ASN A 23 -8.87 -41.31 2.85
C ASN A 23 -8.08 -40.66 1.70
N GLU A 24 -8.72 -39.84 0.89
CA GLU A 24 -8.05 -38.70 0.29
C GLU A 24 -8.39 -37.49 1.18
N GLU A 25 -7.47 -37.11 2.05
CA GLU A 25 -7.45 -35.80 2.68
C GLU A 25 -7.40 -34.78 1.55
N THR A 26 -8.58 -34.31 1.11
CA THR A 26 -8.65 -33.12 0.26
C THR A 26 -8.25 -31.93 1.13
N THR A 27 -6.96 -31.63 1.13
CA THR A 27 -6.47 -30.35 1.63
C THR A 27 -7.27 -29.25 0.93
N PRO A 28 -7.92 -28.35 1.66
CA PRO A 28 -8.57 -27.19 1.01
C PRO A 28 -7.55 -26.54 0.07
N PRO A 29 -7.94 -26.15 -1.15
CA PRO A 29 -7.02 -25.43 -2.01
C PRO A 29 -6.49 -24.22 -1.24
N ASP A 30 -5.18 -24.01 -1.32
CA ASP A 30 -4.58 -22.80 -0.78
C ASP A 30 -5.36 -21.58 -1.34
N PRO A 31 -5.68 -20.58 -0.49
CA PRO A 31 -6.33 -19.39 -0.98
C PRO A 31 -5.49 -18.79 -2.10
N GLU A 32 -6.12 -18.49 -3.22
CA GLU A 32 -5.42 -17.80 -4.32
C GLU A 32 -4.79 -16.51 -3.80
N PRO A 33 -3.54 -16.22 -4.20
CA PRO A 33 -2.89 -14.99 -3.80
C PRO A 33 -3.75 -13.78 -4.24
N VAL A 34 -4.02 -12.88 -3.30
CA VAL A 34 -4.76 -11.66 -3.58
C VAL A 34 -3.76 -10.59 -3.98
N ASP A 35 -3.91 -10.05 -5.18
CA ASP A 35 -3.08 -8.95 -5.66
C ASP A 35 -3.14 -7.75 -4.70
N VAL A 36 -1.99 -7.26 -4.26
CA VAL A 36 -1.87 -6.04 -3.48
C VAL A 36 -1.53 -4.90 -4.42
N TYR A 37 -2.34 -3.85 -4.40
CA TYR A 37 -2.16 -2.67 -5.23
C TYR A 37 -1.56 -1.53 -4.41
N GLY A 38 -0.65 -0.77 -5.05
CA GLY A 38 0.00 0.37 -4.41
C GLY A 38 0.78 1.22 -5.41
N TRP A 39 1.55 2.14 -4.88
CA TRP A 39 2.33 3.12 -5.62
C TRP A 39 3.78 2.68 -5.69
N HIS A 40 4.31 2.44 -6.90
CA HIS A 40 5.71 2.17 -7.16
C HIS A 40 6.45 3.46 -7.51
N MET A 41 7.50 3.80 -6.80
CA MET A 41 8.32 4.99 -7.06
C MET A 41 9.17 4.80 -8.31
N THR A 42 8.96 5.65 -9.30
CA THR A 42 9.68 5.62 -10.57
C THR A 42 10.75 6.72 -10.69
N LYS A 43 10.62 7.80 -9.89
CA LYS A 43 11.58 8.89 -9.93
C LYS A 43 11.70 9.56 -8.56
N TRP A 44 12.94 9.96 -8.21
CA TRP A 44 13.25 10.76 -7.03
C TRP A 44 14.17 11.91 -7.42
N GLU A 45 13.68 13.14 -7.29
CA GLU A 45 14.41 14.36 -7.59
C GLU A 45 14.81 15.08 -6.30
N VAL A 46 16.08 15.49 -6.23
CA VAL A 46 16.63 16.30 -5.15
C VAL A 46 17.39 17.47 -5.79
N GLY A 47 17.06 18.69 -5.41
CA GLY A 47 17.63 19.89 -6.05
C GLY A 47 17.22 20.06 -7.52
N GLY A 48 16.16 19.34 -7.95
CA GLY A 48 15.66 19.32 -9.32
C GLY A 48 16.34 18.26 -10.23
N ASP A 49 17.35 17.56 -9.75
CA ASP A 49 18.04 16.50 -10.50
C ASP A 49 17.55 15.12 -10.05
N ASP A 50 17.41 14.17 -11.01
CA ASP A 50 17.14 12.77 -10.70
C ASP A 50 18.33 12.17 -9.95
N THR A 51 18.08 11.61 -8.79
CA THR A 51 19.14 11.07 -7.92
C THR A 51 19.85 9.85 -8.50
N ASN A 52 19.33 9.21 -9.56
CA ASN A 52 19.85 7.94 -10.12
C ASN A 52 20.09 6.83 -9.08
N PHE A 53 19.47 6.96 -7.90
CA PHE A 53 19.59 5.98 -6.83
C PHE A 53 18.74 4.74 -7.20
N PRO A 54 19.23 3.51 -7.06
CA PRO A 54 18.39 2.33 -7.23
C PRO A 54 17.25 2.40 -6.24
N LYS A 55 16.03 2.51 -6.76
CA LYS A 55 14.85 2.86 -5.98
C LYS A 55 13.81 1.77 -6.17
N GLU A 56 13.76 0.89 -5.21
CA GLU A 56 12.65 -0.02 -5.09
C GLU A 56 11.85 0.42 -3.87
N VAL A 57 10.86 1.28 -4.10
CA VAL A 57 9.97 1.83 -3.08
C VAL A 57 8.54 1.66 -3.52
N TYR A 58 7.76 1.02 -2.68
CA TYR A 58 6.33 0.82 -2.87
C TYR A 58 5.58 1.37 -1.66
N ILE A 59 4.42 2.01 -1.88
CA ILE A 59 3.58 2.54 -0.81
C ILE A 59 2.14 2.09 -1.05
N VAL A 60 1.53 1.54 -0.01
CA VAL A 60 0.10 1.24 0.06
C VAL A 60 -0.54 2.24 1.01
N PHE A 61 -1.62 2.87 0.58
CA PHE A 61 -2.50 3.68 1.43
C PHE A 61 -3.84 2.98 1.57
N ASP A 62 -4.44 3.00 2.77
CA ASP A 62 -5.75 2.40 3.03
C ASP A 62 -6.82 3.44 3.42
N GLU A 63 -8.07 3.01 3.50
CA GLU A 63 -9.21 3.85 3.87
C GLU A 63 -9.17 4.30 5.33
N GLU A 64 -8.54 3.51 6.20
CA GLU A 64 -8.36 3.78 7.63
C GLU A 64 -7.26 4.81 7.91
N LYS A 65 -6.66 5.36 6.85
CA LYS A 65 -5.55 6.33 6.92
C LYS A 65 -4.25 5.76 7.46
N ASN A 66 -4.02 4.47 7.23
CA ASN A 66 -2.72 3.85 7.43
C ASN A 66 -1.94 3.78 6.11
N PHE A 67 -0.63 3.73 6.22
CA PHE A 67 0.23 3.40 5.11
C PHE A 67 1.17 2.24 5.45
N GLU A 68 1.53 1.50 4.43
CA GLU A 68 2.63 0.55 4.42
C GLU A 68 3.62 0.95 3.33
N MET A 69 4.88 1.04 3.67
CA MET A 69 5.94 1.33 2.73
C MET A 69 6.96 0.21 2.72
N TYR A 70 7.28 -0.28 1.54
CA TYR A 70 8.30 -1.29 1.29
C TYR A 70 9.42 -0.61 0.54
N GLN A 71 10.63 -0.59 1.10
CA GLN A 71 11.77 0.03 0.44
C GLN A 71 13.01 -0.85 0.48
N ASP A 72 13.72 -0.93 -0.64
CA ASP A 72 15.09 -1.43 -0.74
C ASP A 72 16.00 -0.30 -1.25
N VAL A 73 16.62 0.41 -0.31
CA VAL A 73 17.50 1.56 -0.60
C VAL A 73 18.97 1.26 -0.27
N SER A 74 19.26 0.07 0.25
CA SER A 74 20.59 -0.28 0.78
C SER A 74 21.16 -1.59 0.27
N SER A 75 20.55 -2.21 -0.74
CA SER A 75 20.92 -3.53 -1.28
C SER A 75 20.86 -4.68 -0.25
N ASN A 76 20.16 -4.48 0.87
CA ASN A 76 19.99 -5.48 1.93
C ASN A 76 18.59 -6.14 1.91
N GLY A 77 17.83 -5.92 0.85
CA GLY A 77 16.45 -6.35 0.71
C GLY A 77 15.44 -5.36 1.26
N PHE A 78 14.16 -5.66 1.04
CA PHE A 78 13.07 -4.77 1.42
C PHE A 78 12.91 -4.66 2.94
N VAL A 79 12.69 -3.43 3.40
CA VAL A 79 12.28 -3.10 4.76
C VAL A 79 10.85 -2.58 4.70
N LYS A 80 9.97 -3.12 5.54
CA LYS A 80 8.60 -2.62 5.71
C LYS A 80 8.56 -1.56 6.79
N MET A 81 7.99 -0.41 6.47
CA MET A 81 7.64 0.67 7.40
C MET A 81 6.14 0.87 7.37
N THR A 82 5.57 1.20 8.51
CA THR A 82 4.13 1.45 8.65
C THR A 82 3.89 2.75 9.39
N GLY A 83 2.69 3.27 9.28
CA GLY A 83 2.28 4.45 10.01
C GLY A 83 0.91 4.94 9.57
N THR A 84 0.64 6.20 9.88
CA THR A 84 -0.61 6.86 9.54
C THR A 84 -0.37 8.07 8.66
N TYR A 85 -1.38 8.45 7.86
CA TYR A 85 -1.31 9.62 7.02
C TYR A 85 -2.56 10.49 7.14
N THR A 86 -2.44 11.74 6.73
CA THR A 86 -3.55 12.66 6.53
C THR A 86 -3.48 13.22 5.11
N PHE A 87 -4.57 13.14 4.38
CA PHE A 87 -4.70 13.70 3.05
C PHE A 87 -5.90 14.65 2.99
N ASP A 88 -5.62 15.91 2.65
CA ASP A 88 -6.64 16.92 2.39
C ASP A 88 -6.90 17.00 0.89
N GLU A 89 -8.05 16.48 0.45
CA GLU A 89 -8.42 16.41 -0.96
C GLU A 89 -8.56 17.79 -1.63
N THR A 90 -8.86 18.84 -0.84
CA THR A 90 -9.03 20.20 -1.36
C THR A 90 -7.70 20.90 -1.63
N SER A 91 -6.80 20.85 -0.66
CA SER A 91 -5.47 21.46 -0.77
C SER A 91 -4.42 20.52 -1.36
N LYS A 92 -4.77 19.24 -1.54
CA LYS A 92 -3.87 18.16 -1.97
C LYS A 92 -2.67 17.96 -1.04
N LYS A 93 -2.80 18.40 0.21
CA LYS A 93 -1.75 18.25 1.21
C LYS A 93 -1.77 16.84 1.79
N LEU A 94 -0.61 16.19 1.76
CA LEU A 94 -0.36 14.87 2.33
C LEU A 94 0.72 14.97 3.40
N THR A 95 0.43 14.45 4.58
CA THR A 95 1.37 14.36 5.70
C THR A 95 1.34 12.97 6.28
N GLY A 96 2.41 12.52 6.90
CA GLY A 96 2.43 11.19 7.51
C GLY A 96 3.29 11.11 8.75
N LYS A 97 3.06 10.04 9.50
CA LYS A 97 3.75 9.73 10.72
C LYS A 97 4.02 8.23 10.79
N TYR A 98 5.25 7.85 11.04
CA TYR A 98 5.62 6.45 11.21
C TYR A 98 5.09 5.86 12.52
N SER A 99 5.02 4.55 12.61
CA SER A 99 4.52 3.83 13.79
C SER A 99 5.35 4.01 15.06
N ASP A 100 6.56 4.54 14.95
CA ASP A 100 7.45 4.93 16.07
C ASP A 100 7.30 6.38 16.49
N ASP A 101 6.25 7.06 16.02
CA ASP A 101 5.91 8.45 16.32
C ASP A 101 6.77 9.51 15.62
N GLU A 102 7.70 9.14 14.73
CA GLU A 102 8.41 10.10 13.91
C GLU A 102 7.57 10.59 12.72
N ASN A 103 7.58 11.88 12.46
CA ASN A 103 6.93 12.45 11.29
C ASN A 103 7.73 12.14 10.02
N TRP A 104 7.08 12.15 8.87
CA TRP A 104 7.78 12.23 7.60
C TRP A 104 8.69 13.44 7.54
N ALA A 105 9.76 13.36 6.76
CA ALA A 105 10.74 14.46 6.63
C ALA A 105 10.12 15.74 6.07
N TYR A 106 9.09 15.58 5.22
CA TYR A 106 8.36 16.69 4.60
C TYR A 106 6.85 16.48 4.68
N ASP A 107 6.12 17.59 4.68
CA ASP A 107 4.74 17.62 4.19
C ASP A 107 4.79 17.69 2.66
N TYR A 108 3.86 17.03 1.97
CA TYR A 108 3.85 16.98 0.53
C TYR A 108 2.59 17.61 -0.05
N THR A 109 2.72 18.17 -1.26
CA THR A 109 1.59 18.47 -2.14
C THR A 109 1.51 17.39 -3.21
N VAL A 110 0.35 16.75 -3.32
CA VAL A 110 0.07 15.69 -4.30
C VAL A 110 -0.48 16.29 -5.57
N SER A 111 -0.03 15.81 -6.72
CA SER A 111 -0.56 16.15 -8.04
C SER A 111 -0.60 14.93 -8.95
N GLY A 112 -1.37 15.02 -10.04
CA GLY A 112 -1.57 13.92 -11.00
C GLY A 112 -2.77 13.05 -10.67
N VAL A 113 -3.17 12.95 -9.40
CA VAL A 113 -4.31 12.17 -8.95
C VAL A 113 -5.12 12.91 -7.88
N ASP A 114 -6.38 12.51 -7.72
CA ASP A 114 -7.29 13.05 -6.70
C ASP A 114 -7.48 12.10 -5.51
N TRP A 115 -6.86 10.93 -5.55
CA TRP A 115 -7.01 9.83 -4.61
C TRP A 115 -5.64 9.19 -4.29
N LEU A 116 -5.54 8.43 -3.20
CA LEU A 116 -4.31 7.72 -2.80
C LEU A 116 -4.42 6.20 -2.87
N PHE A 117 -5.63 5.64 -2.95
CA PHE A 117 -5.87 4.20 -3.09
C PHE A 117 -6.98 3.96 -4.10
N GLY A 118 -6.78 2.95 -4.97
CA GLY A 118 -7.76 2.56 -5.97
C GLY A 118 -8.95 1.85 -5.35
N GLN A 119 -10.04 1.80 -6.10
CA GLN A 119 -11.24 1.07 -5.71
C GLN A 119 -11.41 -0.17 -6.61
N PHE A 120 -11.63 -1.31 -5.98
CA PHE A 120 -11.93 -2.53 -6.71
C PHE A 120 -13.38 -2.51 -7.21
N ASN A 121 -13.54 -2.66 -8.51
CA ASN A 121 -14.86 -2.78 -9.12
C ASN A 121 -15.27 -4.26 -9.15
N GLN A 122 -16.25 -4.63 -8.32
CA GLN A 122 -16.73 -6.01 -8.22
C GLN A 122 -17.44 -6.50 -9.48
N GLU A 123 -17.97 -5.61 -10.33
CA GLU A 123 -18.66 -6.00 -11.57
C GLU A 123 -17.69 -6.33 -12.70
N THR A 124 -16.58 -5.58 -12.80
CA THR A 124 -15.58 -5.78 -13.87
C THR A 124 -14.40 -6.63 -13.42
N GLY A 125 -14.19 -6.80 -12.10
CA GLY A 125 -13.01 -7.46 -11.53
C GLY A 125 -11.74 -6.61 -11.64
N GLU A 126 -11.84 -5.31 -11.89
CA GLU A 126 -10.71 -4.43 -12.14
C GLU A 126 -10.47 -3.46 -10.98
N MET A 127 -9.21 -3.13 -10.74
CA MET A 127 -8.79 -2.06 -9.84
C MET A 127 -8.71 -0.74 -10.61
N SER A 128 -9.34 0.32 -10.07
CA SER A 128 -9.26 1.65 -10.67
C SER A 128 -7.86 2.24 -10.51
N GLY A 129 -7.47 3.08 -11.48
CA GLY A 129 -6.27 3.91 -11.42
C GLY A 129 -4.96 3.21 -11.77
N VAL A 130 -4.97 1.93 -12.17
CA VAL A 130 -3.75 1.24 -12.61
C VAL A 130 -3.11 1.98 -13.78
N GLY A 131 -1.81 2.31 -13.62
CA GLY A 131 -1.03 3.09 -14.59
C GLY A 131 -1.08 4.61 -14.40
N GLU A 132 -1.92 5.12 -13.48
CA GLU A 132 -1.92 6.55 -13.15
C GLU A 132 -0.64 6.97 -12.42
N THR A 133 -0.27 8.23 -12.59
CA THR A 133 0.97 8.78 -12.03
C THR A 133 0.65 9.82 -10.96
N MET A 134 1.22 9.62 -9.77
CA MET A 134 1.20 10.56 -8.66
C MET A 134 2.56 11.24 -8.52
N VAL A 135 2.55 12.55 -8.32
CA VAL A 135 3.76 13.31 -7.95
C VAL A 135 3.55 13.92 -6.56
N MET A 136 4.45 13.61 -5.65
CA MET A 136 4.55 14.21 -4.32
C MET A 136 5.69 15.23 -4.34
N THR A 137 5.36 16.51 -4.14
CA THR A 137 6.35 17.61 -4.06
C THR A 137 6.42 18.09 -2.62
N ALA A 138 7.62 18.19 -2.04
CA ALA A 138 7.79 18.71 -0.68
C ALA A 138 7.28 20.16 -0.59
N ALA A 139 6.53 20.46 0.47
CA ALA A 139 5.82 21.75 0.60
C ALA A 139 6.77 22.93 0.79
N ASP A 140 7.92 22.70 1.41
CA ASP A 140 8.97 23.69 1.71
C ASP A 140 10.16 23.64 0.74
N ASP A 141 10.23 22.59 -0.12
CA ASP A 141 11.25 22.43 -1.15
C ASP A 141 10.65 21.91 -2.46
N SER A 142 10.28 22.79 -3.36
CA SER A 142 9.69 22.44 -4.66
C SER A 142 10.65 21.66 -5.59
N THR A 143 11.92 21.55 -5.24
CA THR A 143 12.93 20.78 -5.99
C THR A 143 13.07 19.34 -5.50
N TYR A 144 12.45 19.01 -4.36
CA TYR A 144 12.34 17.64 -3.85
C TYR A 144 11.02 17.03 -4.31
N LYS A 145 11.11 16.02 -5.18
CA LYS A 145 9.92 15.37 -5.75
C LYS A 145 10.08 13.87 -5.80
N LEU A 146 8.98 13.19 -5.53
CA LEU A 146 8.82 11.74 -5.66
C LEU A 146 7.71 11.47 -6.67
N THR A 147 8.00 10.67 -7.69
CA THR A 147 7.02 10.27 -8.71
C THR A 147 6.74 8.79 -8.59
N PHE A 148 5.46 8.44 -8.58
CA PHE A 148 4.96 7.08 -8.41
C PHE A 148 3.99 6.71 -9.52
N VAL A 149 3.90 5.41 -9.84
CA VAL A 149 2.89 4.83 -10.71
C VAL A 149 2.08 3.80 -9.92
N TYR A 150 0.75 3.83 -10.05
CA TYR A 150 -0.14 2.90 -9.36
C TYR A 150 -0.21 1.56 -10.09
N GLY A 151 -0.11 0.45 -9.36
CA GLY A 151 -0.19 -0.90 -9.92
C GLY A 151 -0.06 -2.00 -8.89
N ILE A 152 0.08 -3.23 -9.37
CA ILE A 152 0.30 -4.39 -8.50
C ILE A 152 1.71 -4.33 -7.91
N ILE A 153 1.81 -4.56 -6.62
CA ILE A 153 3.09 -4.75 -5.92
C ILE A 153 3.50 -6.22 -6.12
N PRO A 154 4.72 -6.49 -6.62
CA PRO A 154 5.19 -7.85 -6.79
C PRO A 154 5.20 -8.65 -5.48
N ASP A 155 4.80 -9.91 -5.54
CA ASP A 155 4.75 -10.81 -4.36
C ASP A 155 6.10 -10.91 -3.65
N GLU A 156 7.20 -10.89 -4.39
CA GLU A 156 8.53 -10.91 -3.82
C GLU A 156 8.81 -9.70 -2.92
N VAL A 157 8.23 -8.54 -3.19
CA VAL A 157 8.35 -7.35 -2.33
C VAL A 157 7.67 -7.57 -1.00
N ILE A 158 6.45 -8.10 -1.04
CA ILE A 158 5.62 -8.33 0.15
C ILE A 158 6.19 -9.46 1.01
N ASN A 159 6.63 -10.54 0.37
CA ASN A 159 7.06 -11.77 1.03
C ASN A 159 8.54 -11.75 1.47
N SER A 160 9.39 -10.87 0.91
CA SER A 160 10.82 -10.80 1.25
C SER A 160 11.16 -9.83 2.38
N VAL A 161 10.16 -9.27 3.05
CA VAL A 161 10.33 -8.24 4.07
C VAL A 161 11.14 -8.75 5.26
N MET A 162 12.29 -8.14 5.48
CA MET A 162 12.96 -8.24 6.76
C MET A 162 12.26 -7.30 7.75
N VAL A 163 11.64 -7.85 8.78
CA VAL A 163 11.15 -7.06 9.92
C VAL A 163 12.39 -6.55 10.67
N ARG A 164 12.91 -5.41 10.27
CA ARG A 164 13.92 -4.66 11.02
C ARG A 164 13.24 -3.47 11.67
N SER A 165 13.59 -3.23 12.94
CA SER A 165 13.38 -1.92 13.56
C SER A 165 13.96 -0.85 12.63
N ALA A 166 13.28 0.28 12.52
CA ALA A 166 13.47 1.35 11.53
C ALA A 166 14.82 2.11 11.58
N GLU A 167 15.94 1.41 11.71
CA GLU A 167 17.28 1.96 11.51
C GLU A 167 17.64 1.90 10.02
N GLY A 168 17.09 2.80 9.22
CA GLY A 168 17.34 2.90 7.79
C GLY A 168 17.04 4.30 7.26
N VAL A 169 17.54 4.59 6.06
CA VAL A 169 17.17 5.82 5.34
C VAL A 169 15.66 5.80 5.09
N ARG A 170 14.94 6.77 5.64
CA ARG A 170 13.52 7.00 5.38
C ARG A 170 13.41 7.97 4.21
N ILE A 171 12.61 7.61 3.21
CA ILE A 171 12.42 8.44 2.00
C ILE A 171 11.34 9.50 2.24
N LEU A 172 10.35 9.20 3.06
CA LEU A 172 9.27 10.12 3.43
C LEU A 172 9.58 10.86 4.71
#